data_740d2b548b7ceae7b4c9e3f5b2ac77fc
#
_entry.id   740d2b548b7ceae7b4c9e3f5b2ac77fc
#
_cell.length_a   1.000
_cell.length_b   1.000
_cell.length_c   1.000
_cell.angle_alpha   90.00
_cell.angle_beta   90.00
_cell.angle_gamma   90.00
#
_symmetry.space_group_name_H-M   'P 1'
#
loop_
_entity.id
_entity.type
_entity.pdbx_description
1 polymer ?
#
loop_
_entity_poly.entity_id
_entity_poly.type
_entity_poly.pdbx_seq_one_letter_code
_entity_poly.pdbx_strand_id
1 'polypeptide(L)'
;GDYAFYGCSGMTELILPNSVRSIGDYAFYGCSGMTELILPNSVRSIGDFAFSLCSGLTELTLPNSVRSIGNCAFSLCRGLTELTLPNSLTEIGKYAFRGCSGLTELILPNSVTSIGDCAFYGCSGLTELTLPSSVTSIGESAFSGCSGLTELTLPNSVTSIGNYAFSDCSGLEKITVDRGNKRYDSWGNCNSIIDTETNTLIVGCKNSVIPNSVTSIGYGAFRGCRGLTELTLPNSLTEIGKYAFRGCSGLTELILPNSVTSIGDCAFSDCSGLEKITVDRGNKRYDSLGNCNSIIETGTNTLIVGCKNSVIPNSVTRIGDCAFYGCTGLTELILPNSVRSIGDIAFTYCSGLEKITVESGNSCYDSRDNCNSIIDTEFNTLIVGCKNSVMPNSVTSIGESAFSGCSGLTELTLPDSVASIGDGAFIYCSGLSKITSLAEIPPVCGSGVFDRVNKTNCELIVPEGSVAAYTRAEVWNEFSSIRGFPGVEVTVADKTRKIVVE
;
A
#
# COMPACT_ATOMS: atom_id res chain seq x y z
N GLY A 1 -1.83 -8.65 36.52
CA GLY A 1 -1.91 -9.91 35.78
C GLY A 1 -2.42 -9.69 34.37
N ASP A 2 -2.38 -10.72 33.55
CA ASP A 2 -2.80 -10.66 32.17
C ASP A 2 -4.30 -10.43 32.06
N TYR A 3 -4.73 -9.66 31.05
CA TYR A 3 -6.16 -9.33 30.74
C TYR A 3 -6.95 -8.71 31.90
N ALA A 4 -6.28 -8.19 32.95
CA ALA A 4 -6.97 -7.80 34.21
C ALA A 4 -8.09 -6.77 34.01
N PHE A 5 -7.95 -5.84 33.06
CA PHE A 5 -8.91 -4.79 32.72
C PHE A 5 -9.14 -4.70 31.20
N TYR A 6 -9.06 -5.84 30.51
CA TYR A 6 -9.23 -5.90 29.05
C TYR A 6 -10.59 -5.29 28.64
N GLY A 7 -10.55 -4.34 27.70
CA GLY A 7 -11.75 -3.72 27.14
C GLY A 7 -12.51 -2.77 28.07
N CYS A 8 -11.93 -2.37 29.19
CA CYS A 8 -12.56 -1.42 30.10
C CYS A 8 -12.58 0.00 29.53
N SER A 9 -13.33 0.22 28.45
CA SER A 9 -13.34 1.47 27.68
C SER A 9 -13.91 2.68 28.44
N GLY A 10 -14.66 2.45 29.53
CA GLY A 10 -15.17 3.51 30.41
C GLY A 10 -14.19 3.96 31.50
N MET A 11 -13.01 3.31 31.63
CA MET A 11 -12.01 3.69 32.61
C MET A 11 -11.29 4.97 32.14
N THR A 12 -11.34 6.03 32.95
CA THR A 12 -10.72 7.33 32.63
C THR A 12 -9.40 7.55 33.33
N GLU A 13 -9.21 6.95 34.51
CA GLU A 13 -8.03 7.11 35.35
C GLU A 13 -7.59 5.77 35.93
N LEU A 14 -6.28 5.58 36.10
CA LEU A 14 -5.71 4.38 36.70
C LEU A 14 -4.68 4.77 37.77
N ILE A 15 -4.96 4.42 39.01
CA ILE A 15 -4.03 4.56 40.14
C ILE A 15 -3.61 3.17 40.60
N LEU A 16 -2.37 2.81 40.44
CA LEU A 16 -1.80 1.53 40.87
C LEU A 16 -1.08 1.65 42.19
N PRO A 17 -1.21 0.67 43.11
CA PRO A 17 -0.49 0.68 44.39
C PRO A 17 1.02 0.44 44.18
N ASN A 18 1.85 0.97 45.10
CA ASN A 18 3.29 0.82 45.09
C ASN A 18 3.81 -0.65 45.27
N SER A 19 2.92 -1.61 45.42
CA SER A 19 3.26 -3.04 45.44
C SER A 19 3.34 -3.67 44.06
N VAL A 20 2.80 -3.01 43.01
CA VAL A 20 2.80 -3.52 41.63
C VAL A 20 4.20 -3.47 41.06
N ARG A 21 4.72 -4.61 40.60
CA ARG A 21 6.06 -4.81 40.02
C ARG A 21 6.04 -4.96 38.51
N SER A 22 4.94 -5.50 37.97
CA SER A 22 4.77 -5.75 36.55
C SER A 22 3.33 -5.56 36.12
N ILE A 23 3.15 -5.08 34.88
CA ILE A 23 1.89 -5.06 34.16
C ILE A 23 1.89 -6.29 33.26
N GLY A 24 0.86 -7.11 33.29
CA GLY A 24 0.74 -8.32 32.48
C GLY A 24 0.36 -8.03 31.03
N ASP A 25 0.35 -9.09 30.22
CA ASP A 25 -0.05 -8.98 28.81
C ASP A 25 -1.54 -8.64 28.69
N TYR A 26 -1.87 -7.74 27.74
CA TYR A 26 -3.24 -7.25 27.49
C TYR A 26 -3.94 -6.66 28.72
N ALA A 27 -3.23 -6.34 29.80
CA ALA A 27 -3.84 -5.97 31.09
C ALA A 27 -4.84 -4.81 30.99
N PHE A 28 -4.59 -3.83 30.14
CA PHE A 28 -5.43 -2.65 29.89
C PHE A 28 -5.72 -2.46 28.40
N TYR A 29 -5.69 -3.52 27.61
CA TYR A 29 -5.98 -3.47 26.18
C TYR A 29 -7.36 -2.87 25.92
N GLY A 30 -7.45 -1.89 25.05
CA GLY A 30 -8.72 -1.26 24.67
C GLY A 30 -9.37 -0.40 25.74
N CYS A 31 -8.66 0.03 26.78
CA CYS A 31 -9.13 1.02 27.74
C CYS A 31 -9.14 2.42 27.11
N SER A 32 -9.97 2.61 26.08
CA SER A 32 -9.96 3.80 25.21
C SER A 32 -10.39 5.10 25.91
N GLY A 33 -11.10 5.00 27.05
CA GLY A 33 -11.47 6.16 27.85
C GLY A 33 -10.35 6.69 28.75
N MET A 34 -9.25 5.93 28.93
CA MET A 34 -8.13 6.33 29.79
C MET A 34 -7.42 7.56 29.22
N THR A 35 -7.45 8.65 29.94
CA THR A 35 -6.80 9.93 29.56
C THR A 35 -5.46 10.11 30.23
N GLU A 36 -5.28 9.53 31.42
CA GLU A 36 -4.08 9.63 32.22
C GLU A 36 -3.62 8.25 32.73
N LEU A 37 -2.32 8.02 32.74
CA LEU A 37 -1.73 6.79 33.24
C LEU A 37 -0.54 7.15 34.15
N ILE A 38 -0.71 6.93 35.46
CA ILE A 38 0.35 7.12 36.47
C ILE A 38 0.84 5.75 36.93
N LEU A 39 2.05 5.39 36.53
CA LEU A 39 2.70 4.16 36.96
C LEU A 39 3.59 4.41 38.20
N PRO A 40 3.48 3.60 39.27
CA PRO A 40 4.32 3.75 40.44
C PRO A 40 5.78 3.36 40.17
N ASN A 41 6.72 3.94 40.91
CA ASN A 41 8.16 3.66 40.82
C ASN A 41 8.56 2.21 41.19
N SER A 42 7.59 1.35 41.44
CA SER A 42 7.79 -0.09 41.68
C SER A 42 7.69 -0.93 40.40
N VAL A 43 7.05 -0.42 39.33
CA VAL A 43 6.86 -1.14 38.06
C VAL A 43 8.18 -1.26 37.31
N ARG A 44 8.54 -2.48 36.93
CA ARG A 44 9.79 -2.82 36.23
C ARG A 44 9.60 -3.30 34.81
N SER A 45 8.43 -3.87 34.50
CA SER A 45 8.10 -4.39 33.18
C SER A 45 6.65 -4.14 32.81
N ILE A 46 6.45 -3.90 31.53
CA ILE A 46 5.13 -3.75 30.89
C ILE A 46 5.05 -4.86 29.83
N GLY A 47 4.01 -5.69 29.91
CA GLY A 47 3.81 -6.85 29.03
C GLY A 47 3.37 -6.48 27.62
N ASP A 48 3.22 -7.51 26.80
CA ASP A 48 2.78 -7.36 25.40
C ASP A 48 1.33 -6.86 25.33
N PHE A 49 1.05 -5.90 24.42
CA PHE A 49 -0.25 -5.29 24.23
C PHE A 49 -0.88 -4.65 25.49
N ALA A 50 -0.11 -4.43 26.55
CA ALA A 50 -0.63 -4.07 27.87
C ALA A 50 -1.55 -2.83 27.85
N PHE A 51 -1.25 -1.81 27.07
CA PHE A 51 -2.03 -0.58 26.88
C PHE A 51 -2.37 -0.31 25.42
N SER A 52 -2.36 -1.33 24.57
CA SER A 52 -2.74 -1.17 23.18
C SER A 52 -4.18 -0.69 23.05
N LEU A 53 -4.46 0.20 22.08
CA LEU A 53 -5.77 0.83 21.86
C LEU A 53 -6.28 1.73 23.01
N CYS A 54 -5.41 2.17 23.93
CA CYS A 54 -5.76 3.23 24.88
C CYS A 54 -5.74 4.59 24.17
N SER A 55 -6.69 4.78 23.26
CA SER A 55 -6.71 5.93 22.34
C SER A 55 -7.00 7.28 23.00
N GLY A 56 -7.52 7.29 24.21
CA GLY A 56 -7.74 8.49 25.00
C GLY A 56 -6.49 9.02 25.72
N LEU A 57 -5.43 8.18 25.84
CA LEU A 57 -4.21 8.54 26.56
C LEU A 57 -3.48 9.67 25.83
N THR A 58 -3.27 10.81 26.52
CA THR A 58 -2.63 12.01 25.94
C THR A 58 -1.18 12.16 26.34
N GLU A 59 -0.85 11.78 27.57
CA GLU A 59 0.51 11.88 28.13
C GLU A 59 0.94 10.54 28.70
N LEU A 60 2.21 10.19 28.51
CA LEU A 60 2.79 8.99 29.09
C LEU A 60 4.18 9.29 29.64
N THR A 61 4.30 9.22 30.96
CA THR A 61 5.59 9.27 31.65
C THR A 61 5.88 7.92 32.30
N LEU A 62 6.87 7.22 31.79
CA LEU A 62 7.31 5.94 32.36
C LEU A 62 8.35 6.17 33.46
N PRO A 63 8.18 5.55 34.67
CA PRO A 63 9.10 5.72 35.78
C PRO A 63 10.46 5.08 35.51
N ASN A 64 11.53 5.59 36.11
CA ASN A 64 12.92 5.10 35.97
C ASN A 64 13.14 3.65 36.45
N SER A 65 12.13 3.01 37.03
CA SER A 65 12.13 1.60 37.37
C SER A 65 11.84 0.65 36.19
N VAL A 66 11.16 1.17 35.13
CA VAL A 66 10.79 0.37 33.94
C VAL A 66 12.03 0.07 33.12
N ARG A 67 12.28 -1.21 32.89
CA ARG A 67 13.45 -1.73 32.15
C ARG A 67 13.08 -2.36 30.82
N SER A 68 11.81 -2.76 30.65
CA SER A 68 11.31 -3.38 29.42
C SER A 68 9.89 -2.96 29.13
N ILE A 69 9.64 -2.74 27.85
CA ILE A 69 8.33 -2.48 27.26
C ILE A 69 8.08 -3.61 26.27
N GLY A 70 6.98 -4.35 26.45
CA GLY A 70 6.60 -5.47 25.60
C GLY A 70 6.22 -5.06 24.19
N ASN A 71 6.02 -6.04 23.32
CA ASN A 71 5.59 -5.81 21.95
C ASN A 71 4.19 -5.21 21.93
N CYS A 72 3.96 -4.24 21.04
CA CYS A 72 2.69 -3.55 20.90
C CYS A 72 2.15 -2.89 22.20
N ALA A 73 2.98 -2.71 23.23
CA ALA A 73 2.50 -2.31 24.57
C ALA A 73 1.66 -1.04 24.56
N PHE A 74 1.97 -0.05 23.73
CA PHE A 74 1.23 1.20 23.54
C PHE A 74 0.79 1.40 22.09
N SER A 75 0.60 0.31 21.34
CA SER A 75 0.17 0.41 19.95
C SER A 75 -1.21 1.05 19.85
N LEU A 76 -1.38 1.94 18.86
CA LEU A 76 -2.65 2.63 18.57
C LEU A 76 -3.17 3.54 19.70
N CYS A 77 -2.29 3.99 20.60
CA CYS A 77 -2.56 5.10 21.51
C CYS A 77 -2.57 6.42 20.71
N ARG A 78 -3.60 6.63 19.92
CA ARG A 78 -3.66 7.73 18.92
C ARG A 78 -3.72 9.12 19.54
N GLY A 79 -4.22 9.23 20.77
CA GLY A 79 -4.28 10.48 21.52
C GLY A 79 -2.95 10.91 22.11
N LEU A 80 -1.94 10.01 22.16
CA LEU A 80 -0.66 10.27 22.82
C LEU A 80 0.10 11.37 22.08
N THR A 81 0.30 12.52 22.75
CA THR A 81 1.03 13.68 22.25
C THR A 81 2.40 13.83 22.90
N GLU A 82 2.52 13.42 24.17
CA GLU A 82 3.74 13.54 24.97
C GLU A 82 4.21 12.18 25.49
N LEU A 83 5.47 11.85 25.24
CA LEU A 83 6.08 10.60 25.65
C LEU A 83 7.41 10.85 26.35
N THR A 84 7.50 10.49 27.65
CA THR A 84 8.75 10.48 28.40
C THR A 84 9.17 9.04 28.71
N LEU A 85 10.32 8.64 28.16
CA LEU A 85 10.91 7.33 28.34
C LEU A 85 12.02 7.37 29.41
N PRO A 86 12.14 6.32 30.26
CA PRO A 86 13.11 6.30 31.34
C PRO A 86 14.55 5.97 30.88
N ASN A 87 15.55 6.51 31.59
CA ASN A 87 16.96 6.21 31.34
C ASN A 87 17.39 4.77 31.72
N SER A 88 16.49 3.94 32.19
CA SER A 88 16.69 2.51 32.45
C SER A 88 16.35 1.61 31.26
N LEU A 89 15.72 2.19 30.22
CA LEU A 89 15.27 1.45 29.04
C LEU A 89 16.42 1.32 28.04
N THR A 90 16.74 0.10 27.63
CA THR A 90 17.83 -0.19 26.68
C THR A 90 17.35 -0.53 25.29
N GLU A 91 16.07 -0.89 25.16
CA GLU A 91 15.46 -1.33 23.92
C GLU A 91 14.00 -0.85 23.83
N ILE A 92 13.57 -0.46 22.64
CA ILE A 92 12.16 -0.25 22.31
C ILE A 92 11.64 -1.52 21.63
N GLY A 93 10.61 -2.16 22.20
CA GLY A 93 10.04 -3.39 21.69
C GLY A 93 9.38 -3.25 20.30
N LYS A 94 9.14 -4.38 19.64
CA LYS A 94 8.47 -4.40 18.33
C LYS A 94 7.06 -3.83 18.45
N TYR A 95 6.68 -2.94 17.50
CA TYR A 95 5.37 -2.29 17.46
C TYR A 95 5.00 -1.49 18.73
N ALA A 96 5.94 -1.23 19.65
CA ALA A 96 5.64 -0.71 20.99
C ALA A 96 4.76 0.56 20.95
N PHE A 97 5.01 1.47 20.04
CA PHE A 97 4.28 2.73 19.84
C PHE A 97 3.67 2.84 18.43
N ARG A 98 3.38 1.71 17.77
CA ARG A 98 2.79 1.71 16.44
C ARG A 98 1.49 2.50 16.42
N GLY A 99 1.34 3.42 15.47
CA GLY A 99 0.11 4.18 15.25
C GLY A 99 -0.23 5.19 16.35
N CYS A 100 0.75 5.61 17.13
CA CYS A 100 0.62 6.77 18.04
C CYS A 100 0.65 8.06 17.20
N SER A 101 -0.41 8.28 16.43
CA SER A 101 -0.47 9.35 15.43
C SER A 101 -0.52 10.76 16.00
N GLY A 102 -0.84 10.91 17.29
CA GLY A 102 -0.82 12.18 18.01
C GLY A 102 0.59 12.63 18.43
N LEU A 103 1.58 11.71 18.48
CA LEU A 103 2.94 12.00 18.95
C LEU A 103 3.62 12.98 18.02
N THR A 104 4.06 14.14 18.56
CA THR A 104 4.68 15.22 17.77
C THR A 104 6.19 15.26 17.89
N GLU A 105 6.72 14.85 19.04
CA GLU A 105 8.15 14.84 19.37
C GLU A 105 8.54 13.47 19.94
N LEU A 106 9.71 12.97 19.57
CA LEU A 106 10.29 11.77 20.16
C LEU A 106 11.74 12.00 20.54
N ILE A 107 11.98 11.99 21.85
CA ILE A 107 13.34 12.05 22.44
C ILE A 107 13.62 10.69 23.07
N LEU A 108 14.53 9.95 22.49
CA LEU A 108 14.97 8.67 23.04
C LEU A 108 16.09 8.89 24.07
N PRO A 109 16.05 8.20 25.24
CA PRO A 109 17.10 8.33 26.24
C PRO A 109 18.42 7.70 25.77
N ASN A 110 19.55 8.21 26.30
CA ASN A 110 20.91 7.74 25.98
C ASN A 110 21.20 6.27 26.41
N SER A 111 20.25 5.61 27.03
CA SER A 111 20.32 4.18 27.36
C SER A 111 19.86 3.27 26.24
N VAL A 112 19.05 3.78 25.29
CA VAL A 112 18.48 2.99 24.20
C VAL A 112 19.55 2.67 23.16
N THR A 113 19.76 1.38 22.91
CA THR A 113 20.72 0.86 21.94
C THR A 113 20.07 0.27 20.70
N SER A 114 18.79 -0.14 20.80
CA SER A 114 18.05 -0.74 19.69
C SER A 114 16.60 -0.27 19.64
N ILE A 115 16.11 -0.09 18.42
CA ILE A 115 14.72 0.23 18.11
C ILE A 115 14.15 -0.94 17.33
N GLY A 116 13.10 -1.58 17.87
CA GLY A 116 12.49 -2.78 17.28
C GLY A 116 11.71 -2.53 16.00
N ASP A 117 11.33 -3.62 15.33
CA ASP A 117 10.57 -3.56 14.08
C ASP A 117 9.23 -2.85 14.31
N CYS A 118 8.87 -1.94 13.40
CA CYS A 118 7.63 -1.17 13.43
C CYS A 118 7.40 -0.40 14.75
N ALA A 119 8.43 -0.14 15.56
CA ALA A 119 8.28 0.44 16.90
C ALA A 119 7.48 1.75 16.90
N PHE A 120 7.67 2.61 15.90
CA PHE A 120 6.96 3.89 15.70
C PHE A 120 6.26 3.94 14.33
N TYR A 121 5.91 2.78 13.76
CA TYR A 121 5.20 2.71 12.48
C TYR A 121 3.91 3.53 12.53
N GLY A 122 3.71 4.44 11.57
CA GLY A 122 2.48 5.24 11.46
C GLY A 122 2.31 6.31 12.54
N CYS A 123 3.39 6.74 13.20
CA CYS A 123 3.39 7.94 14.06
C CYS A 123 3.37 9.19 13.17
N SER A 124 2.26 9.40 12.47
CA SER A 124 2.14 10.41 11.41
C SER A 124 2.24 11.86 11.88
N GLY A 125 1.99 12.12 13.17
CA GLY A 125 2.14 13.42 13.80
C GLY A 125 3.59 13.80 14.14
N LEU A 126 4.52 12.80 14.09
CA LEU A 126 5.90 13.02 14.51
C LEU A 126 6.61 13.98 13.56
N THR A 127 6.99 15.17 14.07
CA THR A 127 7.70 16.21 13.33
C THR A 127 9.19 16.26 13.72
N GLU A 128 9.50 15.90 14.96
CA GLU A 128 10.85 15.96 15.53
C GLU A 128 11.30 14.60 16.07
N LEU A 129 12.45 14.11 15.61
CA LEU A 129 13.07 12.87 16.03
C LEU A 129 14.51 13.08 16.42
N THR A 130 14.84 12.83 17.70
CA THR A 130 16.22 12.82 18.19
C THR A 130 16.65 11.38 18.50
N LEU A 131 17.58 10.88 17.69
CA LEU A 131 18.24 9.59 17.92
C LEU A 131 19.52 9.80 18.72
N PRO A 132 19.68 9.16 19.91
CA PRO A 132 20.88 9.32 20.72
C PRO A 132 22.07 8.56 20.13
N SER A 133 23.29 8.99 20.51
CA SER A 133 24.54 8.34 20.10
C SER A 133 24.77 6.93 20.68
N SER A 134 23.81 6.39 21.41
CA SER A 134 23.79 5.01 21.90
C SER A 134 23.10 4.03 20.93
N VAL A 135 22.23 4.52 20.04
CA VAL A 135 21.49 3.65 19.11
C VAL A 135 22.42 3.06 18.09
N THR A 136 22.45 1.73 18.03
CA THR A 136 23.27 0.95 17.08
C THR A 136 22.44 0.29 15.98
N SER A 137 21.14 0.02 16.25
CA SER A 137 20.25 -0.64 15.30
C SER A 137 18.85 -0.03 15.26
N ILE A 138 18.32 0.09 14.04
CA ILE A 138 16.96 0.54 13.73
C ILE A 138 16.28 -0.61 12.98
N GLY A 139 15.15 -1.12 13.51
CA GLY A 139 14.43 -2.26 12.98
C GLY A 139 13.72 -2.00 11.65
N GLU A 140 13.18 -3.07 11.07
CA GLU A 140 12.37 -3.00 9.86
C GLU A 140 11.12 -2.12 10.07
N SER A 141 10.86 -1.20 9.14
CA SER A 141 9.70 -0.28 9.20
C SER A 141 9.60 0.52 10.49
N ALA A 142 10.68 0.70 11.26
CA ALA A 142 10.62 1.27 12.61
C ALA A 142 9.96 2.66 12.66
N PHE A 143 10.17 3.51 11.67
CA PHE A 143 9.58 4.83 11.51
C PHE A 143 8.77 4.98 10.21
N SER A 144 8.40 3.86 9.58
CA SER A 144 7.60 3.93 8.35
C SER A 144 6.26 4.62 8.60
N GLY A 145 5.88 5.52 7.71
CA GLY A 145 4.64 6.29 7.82
C GLY A 145 4.69 7.45 8.83
N CYS A 146 5.87 7.84 9.31
CA CYS A 146 6.06 9.08 10.07
C CYS A 146 6.02 10.28 9.11
N SER A 147 4.86 10.55 8.54
CA SER A 147 4.68 11.50 7.44
C SER A 147 4.91 12.98 7.83
N GLY A 148 4.84 13.29 9.13
CA GLY A 148 5.15 14.62 9.66
C GLY A 148 6.63 14.92 9.77
N LEU A 149 7.50 13.89 9.75
CA LEU A 149 8.94 14.04 9.95
C LEU A 149 9.58 14.82 8.80
N THR A 150 10.28 15.91 9.13
CA THR A 150 10.89 16.79 8.13
C THR A 150 12.41 16.63 8.02
N GLU A 151 13.08 16.31 9.13
CA GLU A 151 14.53 16.13 9.18
C GLU A 151 14.90 14.81 9.88
N LEU A 152 15.96 14.17 9.41
CA LEU A 152 16.54 12.98 10.02
C LEU A 152 18.05 13.17 10.15
N THR A 153 18.57 13.04 11.38
CA THR A 153 20.01 12.93 11.64
C THR A 153 20.33 11.54 12.13
N LEU A 154 21.14 10.81 11.38
CA LEU A 154 21.59 9.46 11.72
C LEU A 154 22.88 9.55 12.54
N PRO A 155 22.91 9.08 13.82
CA PRO A 155 24.08 9.11 14.66
C PRO A 155 25.21 8.22 14.12
N ASN A 156 26.46 8.54 14.51
CA ASN A 156 27.65 7.77 14.12
C ASN A 156 27.68 6.34 14.69
N SER A 157 26.88 6.05 15.71
CA SER A 157 26.76 4.74 16.37
C SER A 157 25.94 3.73 15.57
N VAL A 158 25.03 4.19 14.69
CA VAL A 158 24.14 3.29 13.95
C VAL A 158 24.94 2.46 12.95
N THR A 159 24.81 1.14 13.05
CA THR A 159 25.46 0.16 12.18
C THR A 159 24.48 -0.75 11.43
N SER A 160 23.17 -0.67 11.75
CA SER A 160 22.13 -1.47 11.09
C SER A 160 20.84 -0.67 10.95
N ILE A 161 20.30 -0.65 9.74
CA ILE A 161 18.99 -0.07 9.39
C ILE A 161 18.21 -1.13 8.63
N GLY A 162 17.02 -1.48 9.14
CA GLY A 162 16.12 -2.45 8.51
C GLY A 162 15.42 -1.91 7.27
N ASN A 163 14.91 -2.81 6.45
CA ASN A 163 14.14 -2.44 5.26
C ASN A 163 12.95 -1.55 5.65
N TYR A 164 12.63 -0.58 4.78
CA TYR A 164 11.51 0.34 5.00
C TYR A 164 11.58 1.19 6.28
N ALA A 165 12.72 1.25 6.97
CA ALA A 165 12.80 1.94 8.27
C ALA A 165 12.21 3.36 8.26
N PHE A 166 12.35 4.10 7.15
CA PHE A 166 11.83 5.45 6.95
C PHE A 166 10.95 5.58 5.69
N SER A 167 10.37 4.49 5.21
CA SER A 167 9.43 4.53 4.08
C SER A 167 8.16 5.31 4.42
N ASP A 168 7.51 5.88 3.42
CA ASP A 168 6.28 6.65 3.58
C ASP A 168 6.42 7.88 4.54
N CYS A 169 7.67 8.31 4.84
CA CYS A 169 7.97 9.58 5.53
C CYS A 169 7.87 10.75 4.52
N SER A 170 6.66 11.00 4.02
CA SER A 170 6.43 11.91 2.90
C SER A 170 6.80 13.39 3.17
N GLY A 171 6.90 13.78 4.44
CA GLY A 171 7.35 15.10 4.88
C GLY A 171 8.86 15.29 4.84
N LEU A 172 9.64 14.20 4.74
CA LEU A 172 11.09 14.25 4.91
C LEU A 172 11.76 15.04 3.78
N GLU A 173 12.51 16.07 4.21
CA GLU A 173 13.19 17.02 3.32
C GLU A 173 14.70 16.96 3.42
N LYS A 174 15.20 16.61 4.62
CA LYS A 174 16.62 16.63 4.92
C LYS A 174 17.06 15.39 5.67
N ILE A 175 18.13 14.78 5.16
CA ILE A 175 18.78 13.63 5.77
C ILE A 175 20.26 13.96 5.96
N THR A 176 20.75 13.75 7.16
CA THR A 176 22.16 13.94 7.51
C THR A 176 22.68 12.68 8.21
N VAL A 177 23.88 12.26 7.88
CA VAL A 177 24.60 11.22 8.61
C VAL A 177 25.74 11.88 9.37
N ASP A 178 25.87 11.62 10.67
CA ASP A 178 26.93 12.19 11.51
C ASP A 178 28.31 11.80 10.99
N ARG A 179 29.21 12.76 10.99
CA ARG A 179 30.60 12.53 10.60
C ARG A 179 31.25 11.50 11.53
N GLY A 180 31.87 10.49 10.92
CA GLY A 180 32.49 9.39 11.64
C GLY A 180 31.62 8.14 11.78
N ASN A 181 30.40 8.13 11.24
CA ASN A 181 29.71 6.87 11.03
C ASN A 181 30.57 6.01 10.08
N LYS A 182 30.81 4.74 10.45
CA LYS A 182 31.74 3.86 9.71
C LYS A 182 31.06 3.10 8.59
N ARG A 183 29.72 3.03 8.60
CA ARG A 183 28.95 2.25 7.66
C ARG A 183 28.13 3.12 6.71
N TYR A 184 27.58 4.21 7.22
CA TYR A 184 26.67 5.05 6.46
C TYR A 184 27.24 6.45 6.23
N ASP A 185 26.87 7.04 5.10
CA ASP A 185 27.25 8.41 4.75
C ASP A 185 26.11 9.13 4.02
N SER A 186 26.17 10.45 4.00
CA SER A 186 25.36 11.36 3.19
C SER A 186 26.29 12.30 2.42
N TRP A 187 27.12 11.74 1.54
CA TRP A 187 28.17 12.47 0.79
C TRP A 187 27.63 13.73 0.10
N GLY A 188 28.37 14.84 0.28
CA GLY A 188 28.05 16.08 -0.43
C GLY A 188 26.69 16.68 -0.09
N ASN A 189 26.13 16.38 1.08
CA ASN A 189 24.77 16.76 1.49
C ASN A 189 23.70 16.23 0.53
N CYS A 190 23.84 14.97 0.10
CA CYS A 190 22.94 14.34 -0.86
C CYS A 190 21.52 14.08 -0.33
N ASN A 191 21.23 14.41 0.94
CA ASN A 191 19.93 14.15 1.59
C ASN A 191 19.49 12.69 1.47
N SER A 192 20.42 11.75 1.68
CA SER A 192 20.18 10.31 1.60
C SER A 192 21.07 9.58 2.59
N ILE A 193 20.70 8.37 2.96
CA ILE A 193 21.59 7.44 3.68
C ILE A 193 22.13 6.44 2.67
N ILE A 194 23.44 6.36 2.56
CA ILE A 194 24.16 5.47 1.66
C ILE A 194 24.96 4.48 2.49
N ASP A 195 24.76 3.18 2.26
CA ASP A 195 25.61 2.12 2.79
C ASP A 195 26.93 2.12 2.00
N THR A 196 28.03 2.44 2.69
CA THR A 196 29.33 2.65 2.05
C THR A 196 30.04 1.35 1.69
N GLU A 197 29.64 0.21 2.28
CA GLU A 197 30.20 -1.10 1.93
C GLU A 197 29.67 -1.59 0.57
N THR A 198 28.39 -1.29 0.28
CA THR A 198 27.70 -1.77 -0.92
C THR A 198 27.47 -0.68 -1.97
N ASN A 199 27.77 0.58 -1.63
CA ASN A 199 27.41 1.76 -2.42
C ASN A 199 25.90 1.82 -2.75
N THR A 200 25.08 1.37 -1.81
CA THR A 200 23.61 1.32 -1.93
C THR A 200 22.97 2.49 -1.21
N LEU A 201 22.16 3.27 -1.91
CA LEU A 201 21.29 4.27 -1.30
C LEU A 201 20.11 3.53 -0.66
N ILE A 202 20.02 3.56 0.69
CA ILE A 202 19.02 2.81 1.46
C ILE A 202 17.84 3.65 1.96
N VAL A 203 18.03 4.97 2.11
CA VAL A 203 16.96 5.91 2.45
C VAL A 203 17.15 7.20 1.68
N GLY A 204 16.12 7.61 0.97
CA GLY A 204 16.05 8.89 0.28
C GLY A 204 14.85 9.73 0.74
N CYS A 205 14.84 10.99 0.34
CA CYS A 205 13.76 11.93 0.59
C CYS A 205 13.47 12.80 -0.64
N LYS A 206 12.51 13.71 -0.55
CA LYS A 206 12.10 14.54 -1.70
C LYS A 206 13.20 15.44 -2.26
N ASN A 207 14.20 15.80 -1.47
CA ASN A 207 15.32 16.66 -1.87
C ASN A 207 16.62 15.88 -2.11
N SER A 208 16.54 14.56 -2.27
CA SER A 208 17.74 13.73 -2.48
C SER A 208 18.38 13.99 -3.83
N VAL A 209 19.72 14.02 -3.81
CA VAL A 209 20.57 13.99 -5.00
C VAL A 209 21.40 12.71 -4.94
N ILE A 210 21.31 11.86 -5.98
CA ILE A 210 22.04 10.58 -5.99
C ILE A 210 23.47 10.79 -6.48
N PRO A 211 24.50 10.58 -5.62
CA PRO A 211 25.89 10.73 -6.02
C PRO A 211 26.36 9.70 -7.04
N ASN A 212 27.36 10.03 -7.83
CA ASN A 212 27.97 9.12 -8.82
C ASN A 212 28.72 7.91 -8.19
N SER A 213 28.85 7.85 -6.87
CA SER A 213 29.37 6.69 -6.16
C SER A 213 28.31 5.60 -5.94
N VAL A 214 27.01 5.94 -6.05
CA VAL A 214 25.91 5.00 -5.83
C VAL A 214 25.79 4.07 -7.03
N THR A 215 25.79 2.76 -6.75
CA THR A 215 25.64 1.70 -7.76
C THR A 215 24.31 0.97 -7.65
N SER A 216 23.64 1.06 -6.49
CA SER A 216 22.34 0.44 -6.27
C SER A 216 21.41 1.37 -5.47
N ILE A 217 20.13 1.35 -5.79
CA ILE A 217 19.04 1.92 -4.96
C ILE A 217 18.38 0.77 -4.23
N GLY A 218 18.38 0.83 -2.91
CA GLY A 218 17.94 -0.24 -2.05
C GLY A 218 16.43 -0.45 -2.05
N TYR A 219 16.01 -1.49 -1.35
CA TYR A 219 14.64 -1.90 -1.16
C TYR A 219 13.79 -0.79 -0.53
N GLY A 220 12.78 -0.27 -1.24
CA GLY A 220 11.91 0.79 -0.76
C GLY A 220 12.59 2.11 -0.40
N ALA A 221 13.79 2.39 -0.95
CA ALA A 221 14.62 3.55 -0.54
C ALA A 221 13.92 4.91 -0.65
N PHE A 222 13.06 5.11 -1.65
CA PHE A 222 12.24 6.32 -1.84
C PHE A 222 10.74 6.04 -1.69
N ARG A 223 10.36 4.88 -1.14
CA ARG A 223 8.95 4.52 -1.04
C ARG A 223 8.14 5.59 -0.30
N GLY A 224 7.06 6.06 -0.94
CA GLY A 224 6.17 7.09 -0.38
C GLY A 224 6.74 8.50 -0.37
N CYS A 225 7.86 8.76 -1.04
CA CYS A 225 8.41 10.12 -1.22
C CYS A 225 7.54 10.92 -2.21
N ARG A 226 6.32 11.26 -1.79
CA ARG A 226 5.32 11.91 -2.65
C ARG A 226 5.74 13.29 -3.17
N GLY A 227 6.62 13.96 -2.44
CA GLY A 227 7.16 15.27 -2.81
C GLY A 227 8.38 15.21 -3.75
N LEU A 228 8.86 14.01 -4.13
CA LEU A 228 9.95 13.85 -5.10
C LEU A 228 9.41 14.15 -6.50
N THR A 229 9.77 15.30 -7.06
CA THR A 229 9.28 15.75 -8.37
C THR A 229 10.28 15.50 -9.49
N GLU A 230 11.57 15.56 -9.18
CA GLU A 230 12.66 15.38 -10.12
C GLU A 230 13.74 14.51 -9.48
N LEU A 231 14.31 13.60 -10.25
CA LEU A 231 15.41 12.77 -9.79
C LEU A 231 16.32 12.40 -10.98
N THR A 232 17.61 12.72 -10.84
CA THR A 232 18.62 12.29 -11.79
C THR A 232 19.27 11.00 -11.31
N LEU A 233 19.15 9.93 -12.09
CA LEU A 233 19.83 8.67 -11.83
C LEU A 233 21.25 8.73 -12.42
N PRO A 234 22.31 8.42 -11.63
CA PRO A 234 23.69 8.51 -12.12
C PRO A 234 24.05 7.36 -13.07
N ASN A 235 25.05 7.61 -13.93
CA ASN A 235 25.56 6.59 -14.85
C ASN A 235 26.36 5.45 -14.17
N SER A 236 26.57 5.52 -12.87
CA SER A 236 27.10 4.43 -12.05
C SER A 236 26.04 3.42 -11.60
N LEU A 237 24.76 3.80 -11.70
CA LEU A 237 23.66 2.99 -11.19
C LEU A 237 23.45 1.74 -12.04
N THR A 238 23.53 0.56 -11.43
CA THR A 238 23.33 -0.73 -12.08
C THR A 238 22.07 -1.44 -11.65
N GLU A 239 21.55 -1.11 -10.46
CA GLU A 239 20.41 -1.80 -9.86
C GLU A 239 19.42 -0.83 -9.20
N ILE A 240 18.13 -1.06 -9.43
CA ILE A 240 17.02 -0.42 -8.76
C ILE A 240 16.26 -1.52 -8.01
N GLY A 241 16.20 -1.44 -6.69
CA GLY A 241 15.61 -2.44 -5.82
C GLY A 241 14.09 -2.52 -5.91
N LYS A 242 13.54 -3.59 -5.36
CA LYS A 242 12.09 -3.81 -5.26
C LYS A 242 11.43 -2.68 -4.47
N TYR A 243 10.30 -2.15 -4.99
CA TYR A 243 9.55 -1.02 -4.39
C TYR A 243 10.36 0.28 -4.22
N ALA A 244 11.53 0.42 -4.85
CA ALA A 244 12.45 1.53 -4.59
C ALA A 244 11.79 2.92 -4.68
N PHE A 245 10.93 3.15 -5.65
CA PHE A 245 10.20 4.41 -5.87
C PHE A 245 8.68 4.26 -5.73
N ARG A 246 8.20 3.17 -5.13
CA ARG A 246 6.76 2.98 -4.99
C ARG A 246 6.09 4.15 -4.28
N GLY A 247 5.03 4.71 -4.88
CA GLY A 247 4.28 5.83 -4.30
C GLY A 247 4.98 7.19 -4.41
N CYS A 248 6.00 7.32 -5.28
CA CYS A 248 6.57 8.63 -5.63
C CYS A 248 5.63 9.39 -6.58
N SER A 249 4.47 9.77 -6.07
CA SER A 249 3.39 10.36 -6.89
C SER A 249 3.71 11.75 -7.45
N GLY A 250 4.74 12.43 -6.94
CA GLY A 250 5.22 13.71 -7.47
C GLY A 250 6.15 13.58 -8.68
N LEU A 251 6.73 12.39 -8.89
CA LEU A 251 7.72 12.18 -9.97
C LEU A 251 7.02 12.26 -11.34
N THR A 252 7.48 13.18 -12.21
CA THR A 252 6.85 13.44 -13.51
C THR A 252 7.62 12.84 -14.68
N GLU A 253 8.94 12.72 -14.57
CA GLU A 253 9.82 12.18 -15.61
C GLU A 253 10.80 11.15 -15.02
N LEU A 254 11.03 10.07 -15.75
CA LEU A 254 12.05 9.07 -15.45
C LEU A 254 12.96 8.88 -16.65
N ILE A 255 14.27 9.12 -16.44
CA ILE A 255 15.30 8.78 -17.42
C ILE A 255 16.12 7.63 -16.84
N LEU A 256 16.02 6.45 -17.47
CA LEU A 256 16.76 5.27 -17.07
C LEU A 256 18.13 5.24 -17.73
N PRO A 257 19.24 5.30 -16.96
CA PRO A 257 20.59 5.27 -17.51
C PRO A 257 20.91 3.97 -18.25
N ASN A 258 21.87 4.03 -19.17
CA ASN A 258 22.33 2.85 -19.91
C ASN A 258 23.05 1.81 -19.04
N SER A 259 23.50 2.20 -17.86
CA SER A 259 24.19 1.34 -16.89
C SER A 259 23.25 0.39 -16.12
N VAL A 260 21.94 0.73 -16.03
CA VAL A 260 20.98 -0.08 -15.25
C VAL A 260 20.74 -1.41 -15.94
N THR A 261 20.98 -2.49 -15.19
CA THR A 261 20.83 -3.88 -15.64
C THR A 261 19.79 -4.65 -14.83
N SER A 262 19.28 -4.10 -13.72
CA SER A 262 18.28 -4.74 -12.88
C SER A 262 17.27 -3.73 -12.34
N ILE A 263 15.99 -4.05 -12.48
CA ILE A 263 14.87 -3.30 -11.87
C ILE A 263 14.03 -4.33 -11.11
N GLY A 264 13.85 -4.11 -9.81
CA GLY A 264 13.08 -5.00 -8.94
C GLY A 264 11.58 -4.84 -9.11
N ASP A 265 10.83 -5.82 -8.60
CA ASP A 265 9.37 -5.85 -8.72
C ASP A 265 8.72 -4.58 -8.17
N CYS A 266 7.72 -4.07 -8.87
CA CYS A 266 6.93 -2.91 -8.48
C CYS A 266 7.78 -1.67 -8.13
N ALA A 267 9.01 -1.55 -8.67
CA ALA A 267 9.94 -0.47 -8.33
C ALA A 267 9.34 0.93 -8.52
N PHE A 268 8.48 1.12 -9.51
CA PHE A 268 7.82 2.40 -9.84
C PHE A 268 6.29 2.33 -9.73
N SER A 269 5.75 1.33 -9.01
CA SER A 269 4.31 1.23 -8.81
C SER A 269 3.78 2.45 -8.05
N ASP A 270 2.54 2.87 -8.34
CA ASP A 270 1.88 4.02 -7.70
C ASP A 270 2.63 5.36 -7.89
N CYS A 271 3.45 5.48 -8.94
CA CYS A 271 4.04 6.74 -9.39
C CYS A 271 3.02 7.51 -10.25
N SER A 272 1.90 7.90 -9.66
CA SER A 272 0.72 8.42 -10.38
C SER A 272 0.97 9.72 -11.15
N GLY A 273 2.00 10.48 -10.77
CA GLY A 273 2.43 11.71 -11.47
C GLY A 273 3.23 11.46 -12.73
N LEU A 274 3.73 10.22 -12.95
CA LEU A 274 4.67 9.94 -14.02
C LEU A 274 4.03 10.09 -15.41
N GLU A 275 4.63 10.97 -16.22
CA GLU A 275 4.13 11.34 -17.55
C GLU A 275 5.06 10.87 -18.67
N LYS A 276 6.36 10.82 -18.36
CA LYS A 276 7.38 10.54 -19.35
C LYS A 276 8.41 9.56 -18.82
N ILE A 277 8.66 8.53 -19.61
CA ILE A 277 9.70 7.54 -19.37
C ILE A 277 10.59 7.44 -20.59
N THR A 278 11.91 7.56 -20.37
CA THR A 278 12.92 7.43 -21.41
C THR A 278 14.00 6.46 -20.92
N VAL A 279 14.44 5.58 -21.79
CA VAL A 279 15.62 4.74 -21.57
C VAL A 279 16.77 5.27 -22.41
N ASP A 280 17.93 5.49 -21.79
CA ASP A 280 19.10 5.98 -22.50
C ASP A 280 19.53 5.03 -23.63
N ARG A 281 19.90 5.62 -24.77
CA ARG A 281 20.39 4.87 -25.93
C ARG A 281 21.63 4.09 -25.53
N GLY A 282 21.65 2.79 -25.85
CA GLY A 282 22.75 1.89 -25.52
C GLY A 282 22.56 1.08 -24.25
N ASN A 283 21.46 1.26 -23.52
CA ASN A 283 21.06 0.26 -22.51
C ASN A 283 20.84 -1.08 -23.23
N LYS A 284 21.48 -2.14 -22.70
CA LYS A 284 21.48 -3.46 -23.36
C LYS A 284 20.33 -4.35 -22.94
N ARG A 285 19.65 -3.98 -21.86
CA ARG A 285 18.57 -4.79 -21.28
C ARG A 285 17.21 -4.16 -21.43
N TYR A 286 17.16 -2.84 -21.38
CA TYR A 286 15.89 -2.09 -21.39
C TYR A 286 15.83 -1.12 -22.57
N ASP A 287 14.62 -0.86 -23.04
CA ASP A 287 14.36 0.11 -24.10
C ASP A 287 13.03 0.84 -23.83
N SER A 288 12.86 2.00 -24.45
CA SER A 288 11.60 2.74 -24.57
C SER A 288 11.30 2.98 -26.05
N LEU A 289 11.04 1.89 -26.78
CA LEU A 289 10.87 1.83 -28.23
C LEU A 289 9.88 2.89 -28.75
N GLY A 290 10.34 3.72 -29.70
CA GLY A 290 9.47 4.71 -30.37
C GLY A 290 8.90 5.78 -29.44
N ASN A 291 9.57 6.09 -28.32
CA ASN A 291 9.06 7.00 -27.28
C ASN A 291 7.73 6.53 -26.66
N CYS A 292 7.60 5.23 -26.43
CA CYS A 292 6.38 4.62 -25.88
C CYS A 292 6.07 5.00 -24.42
N ASN A 293 6.90 5.81 -23.78
CA ASN A 293 6.78 6.20 -22.36
C ASN A 293 6.67 4.99 -21.43
N SER A 294 7.47 3.96 -21.67
CA SER A 294 7.49 2.72 -20.90
C SER A 294 8.91 2.17 -20.82
N ILE A 295 9.19 1.32 -19.83
CA ILE A 295 10.40 0.50 -19.80
C ILE A 295 10.03 -0.90 -20.28
N ILE A 296 10.69 -1.34 -21.33
CA ILE A 296 10.52 -2.68 -21.92
C ILE A 296 11.81 -3.46 -21.72
N GLU A 297 11.74 -4.63 -21.13
CA GLU A 297 12.84 -5.58 -21.07
C GLU A 297 12.95 -6.28 -22.43
N THR A 298 14.04 -6.00 -23.14
CA THR A 298 14.21 -6.41 -24.54
C THR A 298 14.38 -7.91 -24.74
N GLY A 299 14.99 -8.60 -23.74
CA GLY A 299 15.21 -10.05 -23.80
C GLY A 299 13.93 -10.89 -23.72
N THR A 300 12.89 -10.36 -23.08
CA THR A 300 11.60 -11.05 -22.84
C THR A 300 10.44 -10.37 -23.55
N ASN A 301 10.65 -9.21 -24.16
CA ASN A 301 9.61 -8.33 -24.70
C ASN A 301 8.51 -8.01 -23.67
N THR A 302 8.92 -7.82 -22.41
CA THR A 302 8.03 -7.52 -21.30
C THR A 302 8.03 -6.02 -20.99
N LEU A 303 6.87 -5.38 -21.01
CA LEU A 303 6.69 -4.03 -20.49
C LEU A 303 6.64 -4.12 -18.97
N ILE A 304 7.66 -3.58 -18.28
CA ILE A 304 7.82 -3.69 -16.82
C ILE A 304 7.43 -2.43 -16.07
N VAL A 305 7.44 -1.26 -16.72
CA VAL A 305 6.99 0.01 -16.14
C VAL A 305 6.28 0.83 -17.20
N GLY A 306 5.06 1.22 -16.90
CA GLY A 306 4.28 2.15 -17.69
C GLY A 306 3.90 3.41 -16.90
N CYS A 307 3.36 4.40 -17.59
CA CYS A 307 2.85 5.64 -17.02
C CYS A 307 1.57 6.09 -17.72
N LYS A 308 0.99 7.22 -17.29
CA LYS A 308 -0.28 7.69 -17.85
C LYS A 308 -0.28 7.97 -19.36
N ASN A 309 0.88 8.28 -19.94
CA ASN A 309 1.03 8.57 -21.37
C ASN A 309 1.67 7.40 -22.16
N SER A 310 1.72 6.20 -21.58
CA SER A 310 2.31 5.04 -22.25
C SER A 310 1.47 4.55 -23.41
N VAL A 311 2.17 4.19 -24.49
CA VAL A 311 1.62 3.45 -25.62
C VAL A 311 2.31 2.09 -25.66
N ILE A 312 1.56 1.01 -25.66
CA ILE A 312 2.10 -0.36 -25.68
C ILE A 312 2.49 -0.72 -27.11
N PRO A 313 3.79 -0.92 -27.44
CA PRO A 313 4.22 -1.27 -28.80
C PRO A 313 3.84 -2.70 -29.19
N ASN A 314 3.69 -2.94 -30.52
CA ASN A 314 3.40 -4.27 -31.07
C ASN A 314 4.56 -5.30 -30.89
N SER A 315 5.71 -4.89 -30.37
CA SER A 315 6.80 -5.80 -29.97
C SER A 315 6.58 -6.41 -28.58
N VAL A 316 5.71 -5.82 -27.76
CA VAL A 316 5.44 -6.29 -26.40
C VAL A 316 4.59 -7.55 -26.46
N THR A 317 5.07 -8.61 -25.81
CA THR A 317 4.36 -9.89 -25.70
C THR A 317 3.82 -10.17 -24.30
N ARG A 318 4.34 -9.46 -23.28
CA ARG A 318 3.92 -9.56 -21.90
C ARG A 318 3.82 -8.18 -21.27
N ILE A 319 2.76 -7.95 -20.47
CA ILE A 319 2.69 -6.87 -19.50
C ILE A 319 3.17 -7.44 -18.16
N GLY A 320 4.16 -6.84 -17.55
CA GLY A 320 4.76 -7.30 -16.29
C GLY A 320 3.87 -7.06 -15.08
N ASP A 321 4.22 -7.69 -13.99
CA ASP A 321 3.52 -7.50 -12.70
C ASP A 321 3.63 -6.05 -12.24
N CYS A 322 2.58 -5.47 -11.72
CA CYS A 322 2.48 -4.06 -11.31
C CYS A 322 2.81 -3.03 -12.41
N ALA A 323 2.90 -3.38 -13.70
CA ALA A 323 3.47 -2.50 -14.74
C ALA A 323 2.79 -1.12 -14.83
N PHE A 324 1.49 -1.03 -14.58
CA PHE A 324 0.69 0.20 -14.53
C PHE A 324 0.02 0.41 -13.17
N TYR A 325 0.43 -0.32 -12.14
CA TYR A 325 -0.21 -0.22 -10.82
C TYR A 325 -0.21 1.23 -10.31
N GLY A 326 -1.41 1.73 -9.97
CA GLY A 326 -1.58 3.10 -9.47
C GLY A 326 -1.42 4.20 -10.52
N CYS A 327 -1.44 3.88 -11.82
CA CYS A 327 -1.45 4.88 -12.88
C CYS A 327 -2.81 5.57 -12.98
N THR A 328 -3.15 6.38 -11.98
CA THR A 328 -4.47 7.03 -11.86
C THR A 328 -4.79 8.01 -13.01
N GLY A 329 -3.76 8.50 -13.71
CA GLY A 329 -3.90 9.38 -14.87
C GLY A 329 -4.05 8.65 -16.21
N LEU A 330 -3.96 7.31 -16.26
CA LEU A 330 -4.18 6.53 -17.47
C LEU A 330 -5.69 6.52 -17.80
N THR A 331 -6.08 7.14 -18.92
CA THR A 331 -7.50 7.27 -19.31
C THR A 331 -7.92 6.28 -20.38
N GLU A 332 -7.01 5.88 -21.26
CA GLU A 332 -7.24 4.93 -22.35
C GLU A 332 -6.15 3.86 -22.36
N LEU A 333 -6.55 2.61 -22.55
CA LEU A 333 -5.68 1.47 -22.73
C LEU A 333 -5.99 0.77 -24.05
N ILE A 334 -4.98 0.69 -24.92
CA ILE A 334 -5.03 -0.13 -26.12
C ILE A 334 -4.06 -1.29 -25.93
N LEU A 335 -4.60 -2.52 -25.88
CA LEU A 335 -3.82 -3.75 -25.76
C LEU A 335 -3.51 -4.29 -27.16
N PRO A 336 -2.24 -4.31 -27.59
CA PRO A 336 -1.86 -4.82 -28.91
C PRO A 336 -2.19 -6.30 -29.08
N ASN A 337 -2.36 -6.71 -30.35
CA ASN A 337 -2.58 -8.11 -30.69
C ASN A 337 -1.37 -9.02 -30.42
N SER A 338 -0.21 -8.46 -30.14
CA SER A 338 1.02 -9.18 -29.77
C SER A 338 1.05 -9.69 -28.32
N VAL A 339 0.29 -9.05 -27.41
CA VAL A 339 0.30 -9.40 -25.98
C VAL A 339 -0.35 -10.77 -25.77
N ARG A 340 0.37 -11.64 -25.03
CA ARG A 340 -0.05 -13.01 -24.72
C ARG A 340 -0.25 -13.27 -23.23
N SER A 341 0.31 -12.39 -22.37
CA SER A 341 0.13 -12.50 -20.91
C SER A 341 0.13 -11.14 -20.25
N ILE A 342 -0.66 -11.02 -19.19
CA ILE A 342 -0.76 -9.86 -18.30
C ILE A 342 -0.41 -10.36 -16.91
N GLY A 343 0.56 -9.71 -16.28
CA GLY A 343 1.04 -10.06 -14.94
C GLY A 343 0.09 -9.61 -13.83
N ASP A 344 0.40 -10.06 -12.63
CA ASP A 344 -0.42 -9.82 -11.45
C ASP A 344 -0.56 -8.32 -11.17
N ILE A 345 -1.79 -7.90 -10.85
CA ILE A 345 -2.14 -6.53 -10.48
C ILE A 345 -1.60 -5.45 -11.43
N ALA A 346 -1.34 -5.80 -12.70
CA ALA A 346 -0.72 -4.91 -13.69
C ALA A 346 -1.46 -3.58 -13.87
N PHE A 347 -2.79 -3.58 -13.81
CA PHE A 347 -3.65 -2.39 -14.01
C PHE A 347 -4.48 -2.03 -12.77
N THR A 348 -4.15 -2.58 -11.63
CA THR A 348 -4.83 -2.31 -10.35
C THR A 348 -4.65 -0.84 -9.96
N TYR A 349 -5.67 -0.21 -9.40
CA TYR A 349 -5.71 1.22 -9.03
C TYR A 349 -5.53 2.21 -10.19
N CYS A 350 -5.79 1.81 -11.45
CA CYS A 350 -5.90 2.73 -12.58
C CYS A 350 -7.25 3.46 -12.57
N SER A 351 -7.53 4.24 -11.52
CA SER A 351 -8.86 4.83 -11.26
C SER A 351 -9.35 5.81 -12.33
N GLY A 352 -8.43 6.36 -13.13
CA GLY A 352 -8.74 7.25 -14.26
C GLY A 352 -9.16 6.54 -15.53
N LEU A 353 -9.03 5.21 -15.59
CA LEU A 353 -9.26 4.45 -16.82
C LEU A 353 -10.74 4.48 -17.23
N GLU A 354 -10.98 4.93 -18.44
CA GLU A 354 -12.32 5.13 -19.03
C GLU A 354 -12.58 4.24 -20.22
N LYS A 355 -11.52 3.90 -20.96
CA LYS A 355 -11.63 3.16 -22.19
C LYS A 355 -10.56 2.07 -22.30
N ILE A 356 -10.99 0.87 -22.61
CA ILE A 356 -10.13 -0.29 -22.85
C ILE A 356 -10.49 -0.88 -24.20
N THR A 357 -9.49 -1.10 -25.03
CA THR A 357 -9.62 -1.72 -26.34
C THR A 357 -8.56 -2.80 -26.51
N VAL A 358 -8.94 -3.97 -26.93
CA VAL A 358 -8.01 -5.02 -27.37
C VAL A 358 -8.01 -5.04 -28.90
N GLU A 359 -6.81 -4.94 -29.51
CA GLU A 359 -6.69 -4.97 -30.97
C GLU A 359 -7.20 -6.29 -31.56
N SER A 360 -7.84 -6.20 -32.70
CA SER A 360 -8.35 -7.37 -33.42
C SER A 360 -7.23 -8.35 -33.77
N GLY A 361 -7.51 -9.64 -33.61
CA GLY A 361 -6.53 -10.71 -33.88
C GLY A 361 -5.65 -11.05 -32.68
N ASN A 362 -5.84 -10.45 -31.51
CA ASN A 362 -5.23 -10.97 -30.30
C ASN A 362 -5.81 -12.37 -30.01
N SER A 363 -4.94 -13.36 -29.77
CA SER A 363 -5.34 -14.75 -29.59
C SER A 363 -5.69 -15.14 -28.16
N CYS A 364 -5.37 -14.30 -27.21
CA CYS A 364 -5.57 -14.59 -25.77
C CYS A 364 -6.64 -13.71 -25.15
N TYR A 365 -6.81 -12.49 -25.68
CA TYR A 365 -7.66 -11.47 -25.08
C TYR A 365 -8.57 -10.82 -26.12
N ASP A 366 -9.73 -10.36 -25.68
CA ASP A 366 -10.59 -9.49 -26.47
C ASP A 366 -11.31 -8.43 -25.61
N SER A 367 -11.96 -7.49 -26.28
CA SER A 367 -12.90 -6.52 -25.70
C SER A 367 -14.21 -6.56 -26.50
N ARG A 368 -14.77 -7.76 -26.59
CA ARG A 368 -16.00 -8.04 -27.35
C ARG A 368 -17.16 -7.14 -26.94
N ASP A 369 -18.06 -6.84 -27.87
CA ASP A 369 -19.24 -6.02 -27.66
C ASP A 369 -18.92 -4.59 -27.17
N ASN A 370 -17.70 -4.09 -27.42
CA ASN A 370 -17.21 -2.81 -26.91
C ASN A 370 -17.31 -2.69 -25.38
N CYS A 371 -17.03 -3.78 -24.66
CA CYS A 371 -17.26 -3.90 -23.23
C CYS A 371 -16.34 -3.00 -22.35
N ASN A 372 -15.38 -2.29 -22.93
CA ASN A 372 -14.39 -1.51 -22.17
C ASN A 372 -13.67 -2.34 -21.08
N SER A 373 -13.31 -3.56 -21.41
CA SER A 373 -12.66 -4.51 -20.50
C SER A 373 -11.69 -5.39 -21.28
N ILE A 374 -10.76 -6.03 -20.59
CA ILE A 374 -9.96 -7.12 -21.12
C ILE A 374 -10.60 -8.44 -20.65
N ILE A 375 -10.97 -9.28 -21.60
CA ILE A 375 -11.52 -10.60 -21.34
C ILE A 375 -10.52 -11.65 -21.82
N ASP A 376 -10.16 -12.57 -20.95
CA ASP A 376 -9.44 -13.79 -21.30
C ASP A 376 -10.37 -14.70 -22.11
N THR A 377 -9.96 -15.03 -23.34
CA THR A 377 -10.82 -15.74 -24.29
C THR A 377 -10.89 -17.24 -24.02
N GLU A 378 -9.90 -17.81 -23.33
CA GLU A 378 -9.87 -19.23 -22.98
C GLU A 378 -10.88 -19.55 -21.87
N PHE A 379 -10.91 -18.69 -20.83
CA PHE A 379 -11.74 -18.91 -19.64
C PHE A 379 -13.02 -18.06 -19.62
N ASN A 380 -13.20 -17.14 -20.59
CA ASN A 380 -14.24 -16.12 -20.57
C ASN A 380 -14.26 -15.31 -19.25
N THR A 381 -13.09 -15.02 -18.74
CA THR A 381 -12.87 -14.28 -17.48
C THR A 381 -12.58 -12.82 -17.79
N LEU A 382 -13.33 -11.89 -17.21
CA LEU A 382 -12.99 -10.47 -17.26
C LEU A 382 -11.84 -10.23 -16.29
N ILE A 383 -10.66 -9.87 -16.81
CA ILE A 383 -9.42 -9.72 -16.01
C ILE A 383 -9.05 -8.27 -15.74
N VAL A 384 -9.48 -7.31 -16.56
CA VAL A 384 -9.29 -5.87 -16.32
C VAL A 384 -10.55 -5.12 -16.74
N GLY A 385 -11.11 -4.37 -15.83
CA GLY A 385 -12.23 -3.47 -16.08
C GLY A 385 -11.91 -2.01 -15.77
N CYS A 386 -12.80 -1.12 -16.15
CA CYS A 386 -12.74 0.31 -15.86
C CYS A 386 -14.12 0.85 -15.46
N LYS A 387 -14.19 2.15 -15.15
CA LYS A 387 -15.46 2.76 -14.71
C LYS A 387 -16.59 2.73 -15.73
N ASN A 388 -16.27 2.59 -17.01
CA ASN A 388 -17.24 2.53 -18.11
C ASN A 388 -17.41 1.11 -18.67
N SER A 389 -16.96 0.09 -17.95
CA SER A 389 -17.09 -1.29 -18.41
C SER A 389 -18.54 -1.77 -18.42
N VAL A 390 -18.90 -2.48 -19.49
CA VAL A 390 -20.17 -3.19 -19.63
C VAL A 390 -19.86 -4.67 -19.79
N MET A 391 -20.44 -5.52 -18.95
CA MET A 391 -20.13 -6.95 -18.97
C MET A 391 -20.96 -7.67 -20.05
N PRO A 392 -20.31 -8.31 -21.03
CA PRO A 392 -21.00 -9.17 -21.99
C PRO A 392 -21.61 -10.41 -21.35
N ASN A 393 -22.72 -10.90 -21.89
CA ASN A 393 -23.39 -12.13 -21.42
C ASN A 393 -22.54 -13.41 -21.61
N SER A 394 -21.39 -13.30 -22.28
CA SER A 394 -20.46 -14.41 -22.46
C SER A 394 -19.41 -14.51 -21.34
N VAL A 395 -19.32 -13.52 -20.46
CA VAL A 395 -18.42 -13.55 -19.30
C VAL A 395 -18.97 -14.50 -18.26
N THR A 396 -18.15 -15.46 -17.84
CA THR A 396 -18.53 -16.47 -16.85
C THR A 396 -17.90 -16.25 -15.48
N SER A 397 -16.83 -15.45 -15.42
CA SER A 397 -16.16 -15.10 -14.18
C SER A 397 -15.51 -13.72 -14.25
N ILE A 398 -15.32 -13.12 -13.08
CA ILE A 398 -14.56 -11.88 -12.89
C ILE A 398 -13.27 -12.25 -12.18
N GLY A 399 -12.14 -11.87 -12.73
CA GLY A 399 -10.82 -12.21 -12.22
C GLY A 399 -10.46 -11.48 -10.91
N GLU A 400 -9.40 -11.96 -10.28
CA GLU A 400 -8.80 -11.31 -9.12
C GLU A 400 -8.44 -9.85 -9.43
N SER A 401 -8.79 -8.94 -8.52
CA SER A 401 -8.48 -7.50 -8.62
C SER A 401 -8.96 -6.81 -9.92
N ALA A 402 -9.87 -7.40 -10.70
CA ALA A 402 -10.25 -6.94 -12.04
C ALA A 402 -10.73 -5.47 -12.11
N PHE A 403 -11.37 -4.97 -11.06
CA PHE A 403 -11.81 -3.58 -10.91
C PHE A 403 -11.21 -2.89 -9.68
N SER A 404 -10.18 -3.48 -9.08
CA SER A 404 -9.60 -2.95 -7.85
C SER A 404 -9.18 -1.49 -8.00
N GLY A 405 -9.70 -0.63 -7.10
CA GLY A 405 -9.43 0.81 -7.11
C GLY A 405 -10.20 1.61 -8.17
N CYS A 406 -11.16 1.00 -8.90
CA CYS A 406 -12.04 1.74 -9.81
C CYS A 406 -13.04 2.59 -9.03
N SER A 407 -12.55 3.65 -8.38
CA SER A 407 -13.38 4.54 -7.54
C SER A 407 -14.45 5.31 -8.32
N GLY A 408 -14.30 5.43 -9.64
CA GLY A 408 -15.29 6.05 -10.54
C GLY A 408 -16.40 5.10 -11.02
N LEU A 409 -16.34 3.80 -10.70
CA LEU A 409 -17.41 2.84 -11.00
C LEU A 409 -18.59 3.09 -10.05
N THR A 410 -19.71 3.55 -10.56
CA THR A 410 -20.89 3.93 -9.75
C THR A 410 -21.98 2.89 -9.78
N GLU A 411 -22.14 2.19 -10.91
CA GLU A 411 -23.12 1.13 -11.12
C GLU A 411 -22.44 -0.09 -11.75
N LEU A 412 -22.90 -1.27 -11.40
CA LEU A 412 -22.41 -2.54 -11.89
C LEU A 412 -23.58 -3.43 -12.27
N THR A 413 -23.57 -3.97 -13.47
CA THR A 413 -24.52 -5.03 -13.88
C THR A 413 -23.76 -6.32 -14.13
N LEU A 414 -24.10 -7.36 -13.39
CA LEU A 414 -23.58 -8.72 -13.52
C LEU A 414 -24.53 -9.56 -14.37
N PRO A 415 -24.12 -10.06 -15.54
CA PRO A 415 -24.94 -11.00 -16.32
C PRO A 415 -25.26 -12.29 -15.55
N ASP A 416 -26.28 -12.98 -15.96
CA ASP A 416 -26.69 -14.29 -15.40
C ASP A 416 -25.64 -15.38 -15.62
N SER A 417 -24.75 -15.19 -16.57
CA SER A 417 -23.64 -16.09 -16.88
C SER A 417 -22.52 -16.06 -15.85
N VAL A 418 -22.39 -14.99 -15.05
CA VAL A 418 -21.31 -14.85 -14.07
C VAL A 418 -21.55 -15.78 -12.88
N ALA A 419 -20.70 -16.78 -12.74
CA ALA A 419 -20.77 -17.78 -11.67
C ALA A 419 -19.80 -17.52 -10.52
N SER A 420 -18.70 -16.77 -10.76
CA SER A 420 -17.69 -16.49 -9.73
C SER A 420 -17.05 -15.12 -9.89
N ILE A 421 -16.60 -14.58 -8.75
CA ILE A 421 -15.91 -13.29 -8.63
C ILE A 421 -14.66 -13.52 -7.78
N GLY A 422 -13.49 -13.20 -8.35
CA GLY A 422 -12.18 -13.42 -7.72
C GLY A 422 -11.88 -12.49 -6.55
N ASP A 423 -10.80 -12.80 -5.83
CA ASP A 423 -10.37 -12.06 -4.65
C ASP A 423 -10.18 -10.58 -4.95
N GLY A 424 -10.70 -9.72 -4.08
CA GLY A 424 -10.55 -8.27 -4.20
C GLY A 424 -11.04 -7.65 -5.51
N ALA A 425 -11.88 -8.34 -6.31
CA ALA A 425 -12.26 -7.89 -7.65
C ALA A 425 -12.81 -6.45 -7.69
N PHE A 426 -13.52 -6.01 -6.67
CA PHE A 426 -14.08 -4.66 -6.53
C PHE A 426 -13.58 -3.94 -5.27
N ILE A 427 -12.46 -4.37 -4.71
CA ILE A 427 -11.88 -3.70 -3.53
C ILE A 427 -11.58 -2.23 -3.86
N TYR A 428 -11.89 -1.32 -2.94
CA TYR A 428 -11.76 0.14 -3.12
C TYR A 428 -12.59 0.75 -4.27
N CYS A 429 -13.61 0.08 -4.79
CA CYS A 429 -14.61 0.71 -5.67
C CYS A 429 -15.54 1.61 -4.86
N SER A 430 -14.98 2.67 -4.26
CA SER A 430 -15.68 3.52 -3.29
C SER A 430 -16.85 4.32 -3.84
N GLY A 431 -16.94 4.47 -5.17
CA GLY A 431 -18.05 5.13 -5.86
C GLY A 431 -19.27 4.24 -6.09
N LEU A 432 -19.12 2.91 -5.87
CA LEU A 432 -20.17 1.95 -6.19
C LEU A 432 -21.39 2.12 -5.29
N SER A 433 -22.50 2.49 -5.88
CA SER A 433 -23.78 2.78 -5.22
C SER A 433 -24.91 1.82 -5.60
N LYS A 434 -24.71 1.07 -6.71
CA LYS A 434 -25.73 0.14 -7.21
C LYS A 434 -25.09 -1.07 -7.88
N ILE A 435 -25.53 -2.25 -7.51
CA ILE A 435 -25.19 -3.52 -8.17
C ILE A 435 -26.46 -4.19 -8.61
N THR A 436 -26.56 -4.53 -9.89
CA THR A 436 -27.65 -5.35 -10.43
C THR A 436 -27.07 -6.70 -10.82
N SER A 437 -27.48 -7.77 -10.16
CA SER A 437 -27.12 -9.14 -10.56
C SER A 437 -28.30 -9.79 -11.24
N LEU A 438 -28.09 -10.27 -12.46
CA LEU A 438 -29.12 -10.99 -13.23
C LEU A 438 -29.14 -12.48 -12.91
N ALA A 439 -28.15 -12.99 -12.17
CA ALA A 439 -28.02 -14.40 -11.82
C ALA A 439 -29.09 -14.82 -10.78
N GLU A 440 -29.79 -15.90 -11.05
CA GLU A 440 -30.72 -16.51 -10.09
C GLU A 440 -30.02 -17.14 -8.90
N ILE A 441 -28.79 -17.63 -9.10
CA ILE A 441 -27.90 -18.19 -8.06
C ILE A 441 -26.81 -17.15 -7.80
N PRO A 442 -26.63 -16.70 -6.54
CA PRO A 442 -25.57 -15.74 -6.24
C PRO A 442 -24.19 -16.23 -6.71
N PRO A 443 -23.43 -15.42 -7.47
CA PRO A 443 -22.04 -15.74 -7.81
C PRO A 443 -21.21 -16.04 -6.56
N VAL A 444 -20.32 -17.04 -6.65
CA VAL A 444 -19.38 -17.36 -5.57
C VAL A 444 -18.32 -16.27 -5.52
N CYS A 445 -18.14 -15.66 -4.34
CA CYS A 445 -17.17 -14.58 -4.13
C CYS A 445 -15.90 -15.11 -3.46
N GLY A 446 -14.76 -14.61 -3.93
CA GLY A 446 -13.48 -14.75 -3.23
C GLY A 446 -13.37 -13.83 -2.02
N SER A 447 -12.17 -13.74 -1.43
CA SER A 447 -11.90 -12.90 -0.27
C SER A 447 -11.92 -11.41 -0.61
N GLY A 448 -12.53 -10.59 0.25
CA GLY A 448 -12.43 -9.13 0.16
C GLY A 448 -13.01 -8.50 -1.10
N VAL A 449 -13.92 -9.21 -1.81
CA VAL A 449 -14.46 -8.77 -3.12
C VAL A 449 -14.96 -7.34 -3.10
N PHE A 450 -15.72 -6.96 -2.08
CA PHE A 450 -16.30 -5.61 -1.92
C PHE A 450 -15.71 -4.86 -0.70
N ASP A 451 -14.48 -5.16 -0.32
CA ASP A 451 -13.83 -4.41 0.75
C ASP A 451 -13.69 -2.94 0.38
N ARG A 452 -13.98 -2.05 1.35
CA ARG A 452 -14.00 -0.59 1.17
C ARG A 452 -15.11 -0.06 0.23
N VAL A 453 -16.02 -0.91 -0.25
CA VAL A 453 -17.31 -0.47 -0.79
C VAL A 453 -18.26 -0.17 0.37
N ASN A 454 -19.02 0.92 0.27
CA ASN A 454 -20.02 1.26 1.28
C ASN A 454 -21.29 0.40 1.12
N LYS A 455 -21.25 -0.83 1.62
CA LYS A 455 -22.33 -1.83 1.50
C LYS A 455 -23.64 -1.40 2.18
N THR A 456 -23.59 -0.41 3.08
CA THR A 456 -24.78 0.16 3.70
C THR A 456 -25.57 1.05 2.74
N ASN A 457 -24.85 1.77 1.86
CA ASN A 457 -25.45 2.73 0.91
C ASN A 457 -25.48 2.18 -0.53
N CYS A 458 -24.86 1.03 -0.79
CA CYS A 458 -24.90 0.39 -2.09
C CYS A 458 -26.14 -0.50 -2.20
N GLU A 459 -27.00 -0.20 -3.17
CA GLU A 459 -28.20 -1.00 -3.44
C GLU A 459 -27.84 -2.26 -4.25
N LEU A 460 -28.25 -3.43 -3.77
CA LEU A 460 -28.13 -4.69 -4.49
C LEU A 460 -29.50 -5.10 -5.04
N ILE A 461 -29.59 -5.17 -6.37
CA ILE A 461 -30.81 -5.53 -7.08
C ILE A 461 -30.62 -6.92 -7.71
N VAL A 462 -31.53 -7.84 -7.45
CA VAL A 462 -31.44 -9.24 -7.86
C VAL A 462 -32.80 -9.73 -8.40
N PRO A 463 -32.89 -10.87 -9.11
CA PRO A 463 -34.18 -11.44 -9.47
C PRO A 463 -35.05 -11.64 -8.24
N GLU A 464 -36.35 -11.29 -8.33
CA GLU A 464 -37.26 -11.29 -7.14
C GLU A 464 -37.29 -12.63 -6.41
N GLY A 465 -37.28 -13.74 -7.17
CA GLY A 465 -37.22 -15.10 -6.63
C GLY A 465 -35.90 -15.44 -5.92
N SER A 466 -34.83 -14.64 -6.12
CA SER A 466 -33.48 -14.90 -5.63
C SER A 466 -33.12 -14.07 -4.39
N VAL A 467 -33.96 -13.12 -3.95
CA VAL A 467 -33.68 -12.27 -2.79
C VAL A 467 -33.25 -13.09 -1.56
N ALA A 468 -33.99 -14.17 -1.26
CA ALA A 468 -33.67 -15.03 -0.12
C ALA A 468 -32.33 -15.79 -0.29
N ALA A 469 -31.91 -16.10 -1.50
CA ALA A 469 -30.63 -16.73 -1.78
C ALA A 469 -29.46 -15.75 -1.53
N TYR A 470 -29.57 -14.52 -2.04
CA TYR A 470 -28.55 -13.47 -1.85
C TYR A 470 -28.43 -13.04 -0.38
N THR A 471 -29.53 -12.95 0.36
CA THR A 471 -29.52 -12.62 1.81
C THR A 471 -28.80 -13.68 2.66
N ARG A 472 -28.66 -14.91 2.16
CA ARG A 472 -27.94 -16.00 2.86
C ARG A 472 -26.54 -16.25 2.35
N ALA A 473 -26.23 -15.78 1.13
CA ALA A 473 -24.94 -16.02 0.51
C ALA A 473 -23.85 -15.15 1.15
N GLU A 474 -22.71 -15.76 1.43
CA GLU A 474 -21.53 -15.09 1.97
C GLU A 474 -21.11 -13.91 1.07
N VAL A 475 -20.61 -12.84 1.66
CA VAL A 475 -20.28 -11.55 1.02
C VAL A 475 -21.53 -10.76 0.60
N TRP A 476 -22.51 -11.40 -0.07
CA TRP A 476 -23.74 -10.73 -0.51
C TRP A 476 -24.64 -10.32 0.66
N ASN A 477 -24.66 -11.10 1.73
CA ASN A 477 -25.45 -10.82 2.95
C ASN A 477 -24.95 -9.58 3.73
N GLU A 478 -23.81 -9.03 3.36
CA GLU A 478 -23.26 -7.80 3.97
C GLU A 478 -23.92 -6.52 3.44
N PHE A 479 -24.65 -6.60 2.30
CA PHE A 479 -25.39 -5.46 1.76
C PHE A 479 -26.65 -5.19 2.55
N SER A 480 -26.83 -3.95 3.04
CA SER A 480 -27.97 -3.57 3.85
C SER A 480 -29.28 -3.46 3.05
N SER A 481 -29.20 -3.23 1.74
CA SER A 481 -30.36 -3.11 0.85
C SER A 481 -30.27 -4.14 -0.27
N ILE A 482 -31.06 -5.21 -0.18
CA ILE A 482 -31.23 -6.22 -1.22
C ILE A 482 -32.66 -6.19 -1.69
N ARG A 483 -32.90 -5.88 -2.97
CA ARG A 483 -34.23 -5.77 -3.56
C ARG A 483 -34.40 -6.71 -4.76
N GLY A 484 -35.63 -7.20 -4.90
CA GLY A 484 -36.03 -7.93 -6.10
C GLY A 484 -36.44 -6.96 -7.23
N PHE A 485 -36.05 -7.26 -8.47
CA PHE A 485 -36.70 -6.68 -9.62
C PHE A 485 -37.75 -7.68 -10.15
N PRO A 486 -38.95 -7.21 -10.56
CA PRO A 486 -39.95 -8.10 -11.10
C PRO A 486 -39.45 -8.70 -12.41
N GLY A 487 -39.43 -10.02 -12.49
CA GLY A 487 -39.13 -10.72 -13.75
C GLY A 487 -40.12 -10.30 -14.80
N VAL A 488 -39.64 -9.76 -15.93
CA VAL A 488 -40.53 -9.57 -17.10
C VAL A 488 -40.76 -10.94 -17.73
N GLU A 489 -41.89 -11.56 -17.47
CA GLU A 489 -42.35 -12.69 -18.26
C GLU A 489 -42.62 -12.23 -19.71
N VAL A 490 -41.63 -12.38 -20.55
CA VAL A 490 -41.86 -12.26 -22.00
C VAL A 490 -42.29 -13.64 -22.50
N THR A 491 -43.58 -13.84 -22.67
CA THR A 491 -44.12 -14.99 -23.39
C THR A 491 -43.75 -14.83 -24.87
N VAL A 492 -42.64 -15.41 -25.26
CA VAL A 492 -42.27 -15.54 -26.67
C VAL A 492 -42.73 -16.93 -27.16
N ALA A 493 -43.51 -16.93 -28.18
CA ALA A 493 -44.01 -18.14 -28.84
C ALA A 493 -42.89 -18.94 -29.54
N ASP A 494 -41.63 -18.56 -29.41
CA ASP A 494 -40.47 -19.27 -29.95
C ASP A 494 -39.23 -19.08 -29.08
N LYS A 495 -38.43 -20.12 -28.95
CA LYS A 495 -37.44 -20.46 -27.93
C LYS A 495 -36.21 -19.52 -27.77
N THR A 496 -36.37 -18.24 -27.73
CA THR A 496 -35.27 -17.31 -27.39
C THR A 496 -35.67 -16.39 -26.23
N ARG A 497 -35.12 -16.62 -25.04
CA ARG A 497 -35.27 -15.74 -23.89
C ARG A 497 -34.43 -14.48 -24.11
N LYS A 498 -35.06 -13.35 -24.18
CA LYS A 498 -34.41 -12.05 -24.16
C LYS A 498 -34.97 -11.25 -22.98
N ILE A 499 -34.15 -10.99 -21.97
CA ILE A 499 -34.50 -10.10 -20.87
C ILE A 499 -34.06 -8.70 -21.29
N VAL A 500 -34.97 -7.75 -21.36
CA VAL A 500 -34.70 -6.33 -21.56
C VAL A 500 -35.06 -5.64 -20.25
N VAL A 501 -34.10 -5.09 -19.57
CA VAL A 501 -34.30 -4.21 -18.41
C VAL A 501 -34.23 -2.78 -18.95
N GLU A 502 -35.33 -1.99 -18.84
CA GLU A 502 -35.36 -0.55 -19.04
C GLU A 502 -34.94 0.18 -17.76
#